data_88df6917be3073fb91fbe16a3db19101
#
_entry.id   88df6917be3073fb91fbe16a3db19101
#
_cell.length_a   1.000
_cell.length_b   1.000
_cell.length_c   1.000
_cell.angle_alpha   90.00
_cell.angle_beta   90.00
_cell.angle_gamma   90.00
#
_symmetry.space_group_name_H-M   'P 1'
#
loop_
_entity.id
_entity.type
_entity.pdbx_description
1 polymer ?
#
loop_
_entity_poly.entity_id
_entity_poly.type
_entity_poly.pdbx_seq_one_letter_code
_entity_poly.pdbx_strand_id
1 'polypeptide(L)'
;MATQEQKIIFRKMEEILRSYPKYQKRIEVEIENLKNPQIKKSCGPGGQGGNSYDYKSEVEQIEELKQRISNNISRYEEIIFRIDECLNIVQDHKDYSFIQLKYFDNKTYEEIADVLNISLKSTYGMRNRILEALEIHFKTQRLIEF
;
A
#
# COMPACT_ATOMS: atom_id res chain seq x y z
N MET A 1 11.21 0.75 -26.85
CA MET A 1 10.13 -0.21 -26.52
C MET A 1 10.47 -0.95 -25.25
N ALA A 2 9.46 -1.09 -24.37
CA ALA A 2 9.64 -1.85 -23.15
C ALA A 2 9.76 -3.34 -23.46
N THR A 3 10.75 -4.00 -22.87
CA THR A 3 10.90 -5.45 -22.97
C THR A 3 9.77 -6.12 -22.18
N GLN A 4 9.58 -7.43 -22.38
CA GLN A 4 8.59 -8.19 -21.63
C GLN A 4 8.89 -8.14 -20.12
N GLU A 5 10.15 -8.23 -19.75
CA GLU A 5 10.57 -8.13 -18.35
C GLU A 5 10.24 -6.76 -17.76
N GLN A 6 10.48 -5.70 -18.52
CA GLN A 6 10.19 -4.33 -18.09
C GLN A 6 8.68 -4.12 -17.89
N LYS A 7 7.86 -4.71 -18.75
CA LYS A 7 6.40 -4.65 -18.59
C LYS A 7 5.94 -5.30 -17.30
N ILE A 8 6.54 -6.42 -16.94
CA ILE A 8 6.23 -7.13 -15.69
C ILE A 8 6.64 -6.28 -14.49
N ILE A 9 7.83 -5.68 -14.55
CA ILE A 9 8.33 -4.81 -13.49
C ILE A 9 7.41 -3.60 -13.31
N PHE A 10 7.03 -2.95 -14.39
CA PHE A 10 6.14 -1.79 -14.34
C PHE A 10 4.79 -2.16 -13.73
N ARG A 11 4.25 -3.32 -14.06
CA ARG A 11 2.99 -3.79 -13.49
C ARG A 11 3.09 -3.95 -11.97
N LYS A 12 4.19 -4.54 -11.50
CA LYS A 12 4.44 -4.69 -10.07
C LYS A 12 4.56 -3.33 -9.37
N MET A 13 5.27 -2.40 -10.00
CA MET A 13 5.41 -1.04 -9.48
C MET A 13 4.07 -0.33 -9.39
N GLU A 14 3.24 -0.49 -10.41
CA GLU A 14 1.91 0.11 -10.41
C GLU A 14 1.02 -0.44 -9.31
N GLU A 15 1.11 -1.75 -9.04
CA GLU A 15 0.37 -2.37 -7.95
C GLU A 15 0.80 -1.78 -6.60
N ILE A 16 2.09 -1.57 -6.41
CA ILE A 16 2.64 -0.98 -5.19
C ILE A 16 2.14 0.46 -5.03
N LEU A 17 2.17 1.25 -6.09
CA LEU A 17 1.71 2.63 -6.07
C LEU A 17 0.21 2.71 -5.76
N ARG A 18 -0.60 1.83 -6.34
CA ARG A 18 -2.03 1.77 -6.04
C ARG A 18 -2.31 1.35 -4.61
N SER A 19 -1.41 0.56 -4.04
CA SER A 19 -1.55 0.10 -2.65
C SER A 19 -1.24 1.18 -1.63
N TYR A 20 -0.51 2.23 -2.01
CA TYR A 20 -0.09 3.28 -1.10
C TYR A 20 -1.27 3.93 -0.36
N PRO A 21 -2.30 4.45 -1.05
CA PRO A 21 -3.46 5.01 -0.34
C PRO A 21 -4.23 3.97 0.46
N LYS A 22 -4.22 2.72 0.01
CA LYS A 22 -4.87 1.63 0.73
C LYS A 22 -4.17 1.36 2.06
N TYR A 23 -2.84 1.38 2.09
CA TYR A 23 -2.08 1.22 3.31
C TYR A 23 -2.32 2.37 4.28
N GLN A 24 -2.40 3.59 3.78
CA GLN A 24 -2.72 4.75 4.62
C GLN A 24 -4.07 4.59 5.29
N LYS A 25 -5.07 4.17 4.53
CA LYS A 25 -6.41 3.93 5.06
C LYS A 25 -6.43 2.77 6.04
N ARG A 26 -5.66 1.72 5.76
CA ARG A 26 -5.55 0.57 6.65
C ARG A 26 -4.96 0.96 7.99
N ILE A 27 -3.97 1.83 8.00
CA ILE A 27 -3.38 2.34 9.24
C ILE A 27 -4.43 3.07 10.06
N GLU A 28 -5.24 3.92 9.43
CA GLU A 28 -6.31 4.64 10.12
C GLU A 28 -7.30 3.68 10.77
N VAL A 29 -7.71 2.64 10.06
CA VAL A 29 -8.61 1.61 10.58
C VAL A 29 -7.97 0.87 11.75
N GLU A 30 -6.70 0.48 11.63
CA GLU A 30 -6.01 -0.23 12.69
C GLU A 30 -5.80 0.63 13.92
N ILE A 31 -5.54 1.92 13.76
CA ILE A 31 -5.43 2.86 14.88
C ILE A 31 -6.77 2.92 15.63
N GLU A 32 -7.88 2.97 14.90
CA GLU A 32 -9.20 2.97 15.52
C GLU A 32 -9.45 1.67 16.26
N ASN A 33 -9.07 0.55 15.69
CA ASN A 33 -9.18 -0.76 16.33
C ASN A 33 -8.30 -0.84 17.59
N LEU A 34 -7.15 -0.17 17.58
CA LEU A 34 -6.26 -0.14 18.75
C LEU A 34 -6.90 0.65 19.90
N LYS A 35 -7.63 1.71 19.60
CA LYS A 35 -8.34 2.50 20.60
C LYS A 35 -9.49 1.71 21.22
N ASN A 36 -10.18 0.89 20.43
CA ASN A 36 -11.33 0.11 20.84
C ASN A 36 -11.19 -1.34 20.43
N PRO A 37 -10.23 -2.08 21.03
CA PRO A 37 -10.01 -3.47 20.66
C PRO A 37 -11.21 -4.32 21.06
N GLN A 38 -11.77 -5.06 20.09
CA GLN A 38 -12.88 -5.95 20.31
C GLN A 38 -12.47 -7.38 20.08
N ILE A 39 -12.67 -8.20 21.09
CA ILE A 39 -12.46 -9.63 20.96
C ILE A 39 -13.67 -10.23 20.25
N LYS A 40 -13.40 -10.90 19.13
CA LYS A 40 -14.44 -11.68 18.48
C LYS A 40 -14.68 -12.93 19.32
N LYS A 41 -15.74 -12.90 20.11
CA LYS A 41 -16.18 -14.11 20.80
C LYS A 41 -16.76 -15.04 19.74
N SER A 42 -16.15 -16.21 19.58
CA SER A 42 -16.75 -17.23 18.75
C SER A 42 -18.01 -17.67 19.48
N CYS A 43 -19.14 -17.28 18.97
CA CYS A 43 -20.43 -17.56 19.57
C CYS A 43 -20.91 -18.99 19.24
N GLY A 44 -20.03 -19.96 19.23
CA GLY A 44 -20.45 -21.33 19.06
C GLY A 44 -21.22 -21.78 20.30
N PRO A 45 -22.43 -22.28 20.14
CA PRO A 45 -23.16 -22.78 21.29
C PRO A 45 -22.47 -23.97 21.95
N GLY A 46 -21.55 -24.59 21.27
CA GLY A 46 -20.74 -25.64 21.83
C GLY A 46 -19.51 -25.12 22.55
N GLY A 47 -19.49 -23.88 22.87
CA GLY A 47 -18.35 -23.27 23.50
C GLY A 47 -17.91 -23.86 24.80
N GLN A 48 -18.72 -24.74 25.36
CA GLN A 48 -18.28 -25.49 26.50
C GLN A 48 -17.38 -26.65 26.10
N GLY A 49 -16.60 -26.51 25.13
CA GLY A 49 -15.63 -27.51 24.75
C GLY A 49 -14.73 -27.94 25.86
N GLY A 50 -14.99 -27.50 27.02
CA GLY A 50 -14.47 -28.01 28.23
C GLY A 50 -12.98 -27.93 28.43
N ASN A 51 -12.23 -27.63 27.43
CA ASN A 51 -10.78 -27.55 27.57
C ASN A 51 -10.38 -26.13 27.88
N SER A 52 -10.59 -25.77 29.13
CA SER A 52 -10.22 -24.44 29.60
C SER A 52 -8.74 -24.33 29.91
N TYR A 53 -7.94 -25.35 29.58
CA TYR A 53 -6.52 -25.34 29.92
C TYR A 53 -5.74 -24.26 29.18
N ASP A 54 -6.20 -23.93 27.98
CA ASP A 54 -5.63 -22.86 27.19
C ASP A 54 -6.43 -21.60 27.29
N TYR A 55 -7.25 -21.50 28.31
CA TYR A 55 -8.11 -20.36 28.50
C TYR A 55 -7.29 -19.16 28.93
N LYS A 56 -7.16 -18.22 28.00
CA LYS A 56 -6.51 -16.95 28.32
C LYS A 56 -7.53 -16.02 28.92
N SER A 57 -7.11 -15.26 29.92
CA SER A 57 -7.97 -14.24 30.48
C SER A 57 -8.34 -13.23 29.39
N GLU A 58 -9.44 -12.55 29.59
CA GLU A 58 -9.88 -11.52 28.66
C GLU A 58 -8.83 -10.42 28.51
N VAL A 59 -8.15 -10.09 29.61
CA VAL A 59 -7.06 -9.10 29.61
C VAL A 59 -5.93 -9.54 28.72
N GLU A 60 -5.51 -10.82 28.83
CA GLU A 60 -4.45 -11.36 28.00
C GLU A 60 -4.82 -11.36 26.52
N GLN A 61 -6.06 -11.70 26.22
CA GLN A 61 -6.56 -11.70 24.84
C GLN A 61 -6.52 -10.29 24.23
N ILE A 62 -6.90 -9.30 25.03
CA ILE A 62 -6.88 -7.90 24.59
C ILE A 62 -5.44 -7.44 24.35
N GLU A 63 -4.52 -7.79 25.25
CA GLU A 63 -3.12 -7.42 25.09
C GLU A 63 -2.50 -8.04 23.84
N GLU A 64 -2.80 -9.31 23.58
CA GLU A 64 -2.34 -9.97 22.36
C GLU A 64 -2.91 -9.32 21.09
N LEU A 65 -4.18 -8.95 21.15
CA LEU A 65 -4.84 -8.28 20.04
C LEU A 65 -4.20 -6.91 19.77
N LYS A 66 -3.95 -6.13 20.82
CA LYS A 66 -3.27 -4.84 20.70
C LYS A 66 -1.88 -5.00 20.10
N GLN A 67 -1.14 -6.01 20.52
CA GLN A 67 0.19 -6.26 19.99
C GLN A 67 0.14 -6.60 18.51
N ARG A 68 -0.83 -7.41 18.10
CA ARG A 68 -1.01 -7.77 16.69
C ARG A 68 -1.36 -6.55 15.84
N ILE A 69 -2.25 -5.70 16.34
CA ILE A 69 -2.64 -4.47 15.66
C ILE A 69 -1.44 -3.55 15.52
N SER A 70 -0.68 -3.36 16.59
CA SER A 70 0.53 -2.52 16.57
C SER A 70 1.55 -3.03 15.56
N ASN A 71 1.73 -4.34 15.48
CA ASN A 71 2.64 -4.94 14.50
C ASN A 71 2.18 -4.69 13.08
N ASN A 72 0.87 -4.76 12.82
CA ASN A 72 0.32 -4.47 11.52
C ASN A 72 0.53 -3.01 11.12
N ILE A 73 0.30 -2.09 12.05
CA ILE A 73 0.52 -0.66 11.83
C ILE A 73 1.98 -0.41 11.45
N SER A 74 2.92 -0.96 12.23
CA SER A 74 4.34 -0.80 11.97
C SER A 74 4.74 -1.32 10.60
N ARG A 75 4.17 -2.43 10.19
CA ARG A 75 4.44 -3.02 8.88
C ARG A 75 3.96 -2.11 7.74
N TYR A 76 2.75 -1.60 7.86
CA TYR A 76 2.20 -0.68 6.85
C TYR A 76 2.98 0.63 6.81
N GLU A 77 3.35 1.17 7.96
CA GLU A 77 4.14 2.39 8.05
C GLU A 77 5.51 2.22 7.40
N GLU A 78 6.13 1.07 7.57
CA GLU A 78 7.42 0.79 6.95
C GLU A 78 7.33 0.78 5.43
N ILE A 79 6.29 0.12 4.90
CA ILE A 79 6.08 0.08 3.45
C ILE A 79 5.84 1.50 2.91
N ILE A 80 4.99 2.27 3.58
CA ILE A 80 4.70 3.65 3.20
C ILE A 80 5.98 4.49 3.22
N PHE A 81 6.79 4.34 4.25
CA PHE A 81 8.06 5.06 4.36
C PHE A 81 8.97 4.78 3.16
N ARG A 82 9.08 3.51 2.77
CA ARG A 82 9.91 3.13 1.62
C ARG A 82 9.39 3.73 0.32
N ILE A 83 8.07 3.72 0.14
CA ILE A 83 7.46 4.34 -1.04
C ILE A 83 7.70 5.85 -1.03
N ASP A 84 7.50 6.50 0.11
CA ASP A 84 7.73 7.95 0.25
C ASP A 84 9.16 8.34 -0.08
N GLU A 85 10.14 7.53 0.36
CA GLU A 85 11.54 7.78 0.03
C GLU A 85 11.76 7.78 -1.47
N CYS A 86 11.17 6.81 -2.17
CA CYS A 86 11.27 6.73 -3.62
C CYS A 86 10.61 7.93 -4.30
N LEU A 87 9.42 8.31 -3.84
CA LEU A 87 8.67 9.41 -4.43
C LEU A 87 9.37 10.75 -4.19
N ASN A 88 9.97 10.94 -3.01
CA ASN A 88 10.71 12.16 -2.70
C ASN A 88 11.90 12.36 -3.63
N ILE A 89 12.58 11.27 -4.01
CA ILE A 89 13.72 11.34 -4.92
C ILE A 89 13.30 11.85 -6.30
N VAL A 90 12.12 11.46 -6.77
CA VAL A 90 11.66 11.79 -8.11
C VAL A 90 10.66 12.95 -8.14
N GLN A 91 10.43 13.63 -7.00
CA GLN A 91 9.39 14.65 -6.95
C GLN A 91 9.62 15.83 -7.90
N ASP A 92 10.86 16.08 -8.29
CA ASP A 92 11.20 17.14 -9.24
C ASP A 92 11.15 16.68 -10.69
N HIS A 93 10.83 15.42 -10.92
CA HIS A 93 10.71 14.89 -12.28
C HIS A 93 9.51 15.55 -12.98
N LYS A 94 9.71 15.88 -14.26
CA LYS A 94 8.67 16.56 -15.06
C LYS A 94 7.36 15.79 -15.14
N ASP A 95 7.41 14.47 -15.04
CA ASP A 95 6.24 13.60 -15.16
C ASP A 95 5.70 13.13 -13.80
N TYR A 96 6.20 13.70 -12.70
CA TYR A 96 5.82 13.27 -11.35
C TYR A 96 4.30 13.37 -11.09
N SER A 97 3.65 14.39 -11.65
CA SER A 97 2.22 14.59 -11.47
C SER A 97 1.38 13.40 -11.95
N PHE A 98 1.90 12.60 -12.87
CA PHE A 98 1.22 11.38 -13.34
C PHE A 98 0.95 10.42 -12.20
N ILE A 99 1.87 10.29 -11.26
CA ILE A 99 1.73 9.38 -10.12
C ILE A 99 0.51 9.74 -9.29
N GLN A 100 0.38 11.01 -8.94
CA GLN A 100 -0.76 11.48 -8.15
C GLN A 100 -2.07 11.24 -8.89
N LEU A 101 -2.12 11.66 -10.14
CA LEU A 101 -3.35 11.56 -10.93
C LEU A 101 -3.78 10.12 -11.19
N LYS A 102 -2.84 9.26 -11.55
CA LYS A 102 -3.16 7.89 -11.94
C LYS A 102 -3.38 6.95 -10.76
N TYR A 103 -2.45 6.98 -9.80
CA TYR A 103 -2.42 5.97 -8.75
C TYR A 103 -3.09 6.40 -7.45
N PHE A 104 -3.09 7.69 -7.17
CA PHE A 104 -3.67 8.21 -5.92
C PHE A 104 -5.06 8.76 -6.14
N ASP A 105 -5.27 9.51 -7.21
CA ASP A 105 -6.58 10.05 -7.58
C ASP A 105 -7.43 9.09 -8.43
N ASN A 106 -6.82 8.00 -8.87
CA ASN A 106 -7.49 6.93 -9.61
C ASN A 106 -8.11 7.39 -10.94
N LYS A 107 -7.48 8.34 -11.61
CA LYS A 107 -7.97 8.84 -12.90
C LYS A 107 -7.63 7.89 -14.04
N THR A 108 -8.48 7.86 -15.05
CA THR A 108 -8.18 7.11 -16.28
C THR A 108 -7.15 7.87 -17.10
N TYR A 109 -6.57 7.20 -18.09
CA TYR A 109 -5.62 7.86 -18.99
C TYR A 109 -6.29 9.01 -19.74
N GLU A 110 -7.54 8.84 -20.13
CA GLU A 110 -8.31 9.86 -20.82
C GLU A 110 -8.53 11.09 -19.93
N GLU A 111 -8.87 10.87 -18.67
CA GLU A 111 -9.07 11.94 -17.70
C GLU A 111 -7.76 12.69 -17.44
N ILE A 112 -6.63 11.99 -17.35
CA ILE A 112 -5.31 12.60 -17.15
C ILE A 112 -4.95 13.45 -18.36
N ALA A 113 -5.20 12.93 -19.57
CA ALA A 113 -4.95 13.66 -20.82
C ALA A 113 -5.74 14.98 -20.82
N ASP A 114 -6.98 14.93 -20.39
CA ASP A 114 -7.84 16.12 -20.30
C ASP A 114 -7.32 17.13 -19.26
N VAL A 115 -6.98 16.65 -18.08
CA VAL A 115 -6.48 17.51 -16.99
C VAL A 115 -5.20 18.23 -17.41
N LEU A 116 -4.27 17.51 -18.04
CA LEU A 116 -2.98 18.05 -18.43
C LEU A 116 -2.99 18.69 -19.81
N ASN A 117 -4.10 18.60 -20.52
CA ASN A 117 -4.26 19.14 -21.88
C ASN A 117 -3.18 18.60 -22.82
N ILE A 118 -3.01 17.29 -22.82
CA ILE A 118 -2.07 16.58 -23.68
C ILE A 118 -2.78 15.43 -24.39
N SER A 119 -2.09 14.83 -25.36
CA SER A 119 -2.66 13.69 -26.09
C SER A 119 -2.63 12.43 -25.21
N LEU A 120 -3.49 11.48 -25.55
CA LEU A 120 -3.51 10.18 -24.87
C LEU A 120 -2.15 9.48 -24.99
N LYS A 121 -1.54 9.57 -26.16
CA LYS A 121 -0.21 9.00 -26.40
C LYS A 121 0.84 9.61 -25.48
N SER A 122 0.79 10.93 -25.26
CA SER A 122 1.69 11.62 -24.34
C SER A 122 1.51 11.13 -22.92
N THR A 123 0.29 10.80 -22.54
CA THR A 123 -0.01 10.26 -21.20
C THR A 123 0.70 8.92 -20.98
N TYR A 124 0.64 8.04 -21.95
CA TYR A 124 1.37 6.77 -21.87
C TYR A 124 2.88 6.98 -21.81
N GLY A 125 3.38 7.98 -22.53
CA GLY A 125 4.80 8.35 -22.47
C GLY A 125 5.22 8.82 -21.08
N MET A 126 4.38 9.62 -20.43
CA MET A 126 4.62 10.08 -19.07
C MET A 126 4.73 8.89 -18.10
N ARG A 127 3.80 7.95 -18.22
CA ARG A 127 3.82 6.73 -17.41
C ARG A 127 5.15 6.00 -17.53
N ASN A 128 5.57 5.75 -18.76
CA ASN A 128 6.80 5.00 -18.99
C ASN A 128 8.02 5.72 -18.44
N ARG A 129 8.11 7.03 -18.64
CA ARG A 129 9.26 7.81 -18.17
C ARG A 129 9.34 7.85 -16.64
N ILE A 130 8.21 8.08 -15.97
CA ILE A 130 8.23 8.18 -14.51
C ILE A 130 8.45 6.81 -13.85
N LEU A 131 7.88 5.75 -14.39
CA LEU A 131 8.12 4.40 -13.87
C LEU A 131 9.57 3.99 -14.10
N GLU A 132 10.14 4.33 -15.24
CA GLU A 132 11.54 4.06 -15.51
C GLU A 132 12.45 4.79 -14.50
N ALA A 133 12.14 6.05 -14.20
CA ALA A 133 12.89 6.82 -13.21
C ALA A 133 12.76 6.24 -11.80
N LEU A 134 11.61 5.67 -11.46
CA LEU A 134 11.35 5.08 -10.14
C LEU A 134 11.95 3.69 -9.97
N GLU A 135 12.16 2.96 -11.05
CA GLU A 135 12.51 1.55 -10.99
C GLU A 135 13.70 1.28 -10.08
N ILE A 136 14.81 2.00 -10.27
CA ILE A 136 16.03 1.79 -9.48
C ILE A 136 15.78 2.07 -7.99
N HIS A 137 14.96 3.05 -7.69
CA HIS A 137 14.66 3.41 -6.30
C HIS A 137 13.79 2.36 -5.63
N PHE A 138 12.82 1.80 -6.36
CA PHE A 138 12.00 0.71 -5.84
C PHE A 138 12.85 -0.54 -5.57
N LYS A 139 13.82 -0.82 -6.42
CA LYS A 139 14.76 -1.93 -6.21
C LYS A 139 15.65 -1.67 -4.99
N THR A 140 16.18 -0.46 -4.87
CA THR A 140 17.02 -0.07 -3.75
C THR A 140 16.28 -0.20 -2.42
N GLN A 141 15.01 0.20 -2.39
CA GLN A 141 14.18 0.09 -1.20
C GLN A 141 13.59 -1.31 -1.00
N ARG A 142 13.94 -2.24 -1.87
CA ARG A 142 13.46 -3.62 -1.82
C ARG A 142 11.94 -3.76 -1.92
N LEU A 143 11.30 -2.82 -2.60
CA LEU A 143 9.88 -2.92 -2.91
C LEU A 143 9.65 -3.87 -4.07
N ILE A 144 10.60 -3.98 -4.97
CA ILE A 144 10.64 -4.97 -6.04
C ILE A 144 12.05 -5.59 -6.07
N GLU A 145 12.15 -6.74 -6.71
CA GLU A 145 13.43 -7.44 -6.83
C GLU A 145 14.32 -6.83 -7.92
N PHE A 146 15.60 -6.92 -7.72
CA PHE A 146 16.57 -6.53 -8.72
C PHE A 146 16.49 -7.39 -9.97
#